data_6c066880e905f7447b36d4352880ecf2
#
_entry.id   6c066880e905f7447b36d4352880ecf2
#
_cell.length_a   1.000
_cell.length_b   1.000
_cell.length_c   1.000
_cell.angle_alpha   90.00
_cell.angle_beta   90.00
_cell.angle_gamma   90.00
#
_symmetry.space_group_name_H-M   'P 1'
#
loop_
_entity.id
_entity.type
_entity.pdbx_description
1 polymer ?
#
loop_
_entity_poly.entity_id
_entity_poly.type
_entity_poly.pdbx_seq_one_letter_code
_entity_poly.pdbx_strand_id
1 'polypeptide(L)'
;ILRNNLFQMKEKDETQENLTLDFEMDIKNELACVIYDEIHYINDVDRGHVWEESIMLLPETTQIMGLSATIQNPEKLCSLMNRSNNKEVYLCSNDKRVVPLIHHLYYTIPENAKKKITDKTLEMVEDSINKPIVLKKDDIFNDEAVHTINKVDKALFRCKKVKSNKYFIMNNMVKYLKDNDMLPGIVFVFSR
;
A
#
# COMPACT_ATOMS: atom_id res chain seq x y z
N ILE A 1 7.51 -3.54 -21.22
CA ILE A 1 7.37 -3.10 -22.62
C ILE A 1 8.29 -1.90 -22.86
N LEU A 2 8.06 -0.74 -22.22
CA LEU A 2 8.83 0.48 -22.44
C LEU A 2 10.37 0.26 -22.35
N ARG A 3 10.84 -0.36 -21.26
CA ARG A 3 12.27 -0.68 -21.07
C ARG A 3 12.85 -1.46 -22.24
N ASN A 4 12.18 -2.50 -22.68
CA ASN A 4 12.67 -3.35 -23.79
C ASN A 4 12.77 -2.56 -25.10
N ASN A 5 11.78 -1.71 -25.38
CA ASN A 5 11.80 -0.86 -26.57
C ASN A 5 12.93 0.16 -26.51
N LEU A 6 13.22 0.73 -25.34
CA LEU A 6 14.33 1.66 -25.12
C LEU A 6 15.69 0.97 -25.29
N PHE A 7 15.86 -0.26 -24.81
CA PHE A 7 17.08 -1.04 -25.04
C PHE A 7 17.32 -1.31 -26.53
N GLN A 8 16.29 -1.75 -27.23
CA GLN A 8 16.39 -2.02 -28.66
C GLN A 8 16.69 -0.77 -29.48
N MET A 9 16.17 0.39 -29.06
CA MET A 9 16.49 1.65 -29.70
C MET A 9 18.00 1.98 -29.55
N LYS A 10 18.56 1.77 -28.37
CA LYS A 10 19.97 1.97 -28.10
C LYS A 10 20.88 1.02 -28.91
N GLU A 11 20.49 -0.25 -29.03
CA GLU A 11 21.19 -1.24 -29.83
C GLU A 11 21.11 -0.92 -31.33
N LYS A 12 19.96 -0.39 -31.82
CA LYS A 12 19.82 0.03 -33.24
C LYS A 12 20.70 1.23 -33.62
N ASP A 13 20.97 2.13 -32.67
CA ASP A 13 21.93 3.23 -32.90
C ASP A 13 23.38 2.70 -33.08
N GLU A 14 23.69 1.50 -32.62
CA GLU A 14 25.02 0.86 -32.73
C GLU A 14 25.13 -0.15 -33.88
N THR A 15 24.00 -0.75 -34.32
CA THR A 15 24.00 -1.75 -35.41
C THR A 15 22.81 -1.56 -36.33
N GLN A 16 23.05 -1.21 -37.58
CA GLN A 16 22.03 -1.27 -38.62
C GLN A 16 21.77 -2.72 -38.96
N GLU A 17 20.66 -3.31 -38.49
CA GLU A 17 19.86 -4.31 -39.20
C GLU A 17 18.65 -4.78 -38.42
N ASN A 18 17.52 -4.72 -39.10
CA ASN A 18 16.21 -5.39 -39.00
C ASN A 18 15.92 -6.33 -37.83
N LEU A 19 15.13 -5.88 -36.90
CA LEU A 19 14.21 -6.74 -36.17
C LEU A 19 12.87 -6.01 -35.99
N THR A 20 11.89 -6.50 -36.69
CA THR A 20 10.49 -6.08 -36.67
C THR A 20 9.88 -6.36 -35.28
N LEU A 21 9.58 -5.30 -34.56
CA LEU A 21 8.62 -5.38 -33.45
C LEU A 21 7.45 -4.45 -33.78
N ASP A 22 6.27 -4.94 -33.52
CA ASP A 22 4.96 -4.33 -33.82
C ASP A 22 4.68 -2.96 -33.14
N PHE A 23 5.69 -2.23 -32.73
CA PHE A 23 5.56 -0.90 -32.17
C PHE A 23 6.38 0.08 -33.01
N GLU A 24 5.76 0.60 -34.05
CA GLU A 24 6.34 1.56 -34.99
C GLU A 24 6.48 2.98 -34.42
N MET A 25 6.58 3.14 -33.10
CA MET A 25 6.73 4.46 -32.47
C MET A 25 8.18 4.92 -32.54
N ASP A 26 8.41 6.07 -33.13
CA ASP A 26 9.70 6.77 -33.05
C ASP A 26 9.82 7.45 -31.67
N ILE A 27 10.45 6.71 -30.73
CA ILE A 27 10.57 7.17 -29.33
C ILE A 27 11.30 8.52 -29.26
N LYS A 28 12.28 8.79 -30.13
CA LYS A 28 13.02 10.06 -30.11
C LYS A 28 12.15 11.26 -30.48
N ASN A 29 11.28 11.08 -31.45
CA ASN A 29 10.51 12.17 -32.03
C ASN A 29 9.05 12.22 -31.60
N GLU A 30 8.47 11.08 -31.18
CA GLU A 30 7.06 10.96 -30.86
C GLU A 30 6.77 10.85 -29.37
N LEU A 31 7.74 10.38 -28.53
CA LEU A 31 7.54 10.24 -27.10
C LEU A 31 7.83 11.56 -26.36
N ALA A 32 6.79 12.34 -26.12
CA ALA A 32 6.90 13.62 -25.44
C ALA A 32 6.97 13.50 -23.89
N CYS A 33 6.23 12.57 -23.32
CA CYS A 33 6.13 12.42 -21.86
C CYS A 33 5.94 10.95 -21.46
N VAL A 34 6.53 10.57 -20.33
CA VAL A 34 6.30 9.28 -19.66
C VAL A 34 5.78 9.54 -18.26
N ILE A 35 4.65 8.93 -17.93
CA ILE A 35 4.05 8.96 -16.60
C ILE A 35 4.32 7.63 -15.92
N TYR A 36 5.07 7.66 -14.83
CA TYR A 36 5.32 6.53 -13.96
C TYR A 36 4.32 6.54 -12.81
N ASP A 37 3.28 5.73 -12.90
CA ASP A 37 2.34 5.54 -11.81
C ASP A 37 2.93 4.54 -10.80
N GLU A 38 2.66 4.77 -9.50
CA GLU A 38 3.18 3.99 -8.38
C GLU A 38 4.72 3.88 -8.40
N ILE A 39 5.42 4.97 -8.69
CA ILE A 39 6.88 4.99 -8.87
C ILE A 39 7.65 4.50 -7.64
N HIS A 40 7.02 4.40 -6.46
CA HIS A 40 7.65 3.82 -5.27
C HIS A 40 8.09 2.35 -5.46
N TYR A 41 7.58 1.63 -6.46
CA TYR A 41 8.08 0.31 -6.85
C TYR A 41 9.55 0.31 -7.33
N ILE A 42 10.15 1.47 -7.55
CA ILE A 42 11.58 1.59 -7.80
C ILE A 42 12.42 1.04 -6.63
N ASN A 43 11.85 1.01 -5.41
CA ASN A 43 12.48 0.44 -4.22
C ASN A 43 12.22 -1.08 -4.05
N ASP A 44 11.50 -1.72 -4.99
CA ASP A 44 11.25 -3.16 -4.95
C ASP A 44 12.54 -3.92 -5.28
N VAL A 45 12.89 -4.88 -4.42
CA VAL A 45 14.18 -5.63 -4.51
C VAL A 45 14.30 -6.41 -5.82
N ASP A 46 13.19 -6.96 -6.31
CA ASP A 46 13.20 -7.84 -7.48
C ASP A 46 13.01 -7.08 -8.79
N ARG A 47 12.23 -6.00 -8.78
CA ARG A 47 11.77 -5.30 -9.99
C ARG A 47 12.18 -3.84 -10.07
N GLY A 48 12.73 -3.27 -9.01
CA GLY A 48 13.08 -1.85 -8.94
C GLY A 48 14.06 -1.42 -10.05
N HIS A 49 15.01 -2.29 -10.39
CA HIS A 49 15.97 -2.05 -11.49
C HIS A 49 15.30 -1.76 -12.84
N VAL A 50 14.14 -2.36 -13.12
CA VAL A 50 13.40 -2.11 -14.37
C VAL A 50 12.94 -0.64 -14.47
N TRP A 51 12.54 -0.07 -13.32
CA TRP A 51 12.14 1.34 -13.22
C TRP A 51 13.32 2.27 -13.42
N GLU A 52 14.44 2.00 -12.72
CA GLU A 52 15.67 2.79 -12.84
C GLU A 52 16.19 2.77 -14.29
N GLU A 53 16.33 1.60 -14.88
CA GLU A 53 16.81 1.44 -16.25
C GLU A 53 15.90 2.15 -17.26
N SER A 54 14.56 2.03 -17.09
CA SER A 54 13.64 2.72 -18.00
C SER A 54 13.77 4.25 -17.90
N ILE A 55 13.98 4.80 -16.69
CA ILE A 55 14.23 6.23 -16.51
C ILE A 55 15.55 6.64 -17.15
N MET A 56 16.61 5.85 -16.95
CA MET A 56 17.94 6.14 -17.46
C MET A 56 18.04 6.08 -18.99
N LEU A 57 17.25 5.25 -19.64
CA LEU A 57 17.27 5.04 -21.08
C LEU A 57 16.39 6.03 -21.86
N LEU A 58 15.49 6.76 -21.21
CA LEU A 58 14.64 7.73 -21.88
C LEU A 58 15.48 8.84 -22.55
N PRO A 59 15.09 9.32 -23.73
CA PRO A 59 15.69 10.51 -24.32
C PRO A 59 15.64 11.71 -23.36
N GLU A 60 16.67 12.54 -23.38
CA GLU A 60 16.71 13.74 -22.52
C GLU A 60 15.57 14.72 -22.81
N THR A 61 15.04 14.70 -24.03
CA THR A 61 13.90 15.53 -24.46
C THR A 61 12.59 15.07 -23.84
N THR A 62 12.46 13.80 -23.44
CA THR A 62 11.22 13.24 -22.89
C THR A 62 10.95 13.78 -21.49
N GLN A 63 9.78 14.34 -21.28
CA GLN A 63 9.32 14.76 -19.98
C GLN A 63 8.98 13.54 -19.11
N ILE A 64 9.29 13.60 -17.81
CA ILE A 64 8.99 12.51 -16.86
C ILE A 64 8.08 13.04 -15.76
N MET A 65 7.03 12.29 -15.46
CA MET A 65 6.15 12.52 -14.31
C MET A 65 6.11 11.27 -13.46
N GLY A 66 6.43 11.38 -12.17
CA GLY A 66 6.32 10.30 -11.19
C GLY A 66 5.13 10.53 -10.27
N LEU A 67 4.25 9.54 -10.14
CA LEU A 67 3.13 9.54 -9.20
C LEU A 67 3.38 8.47 -8.15
N SER A 68 3.20 8.82 -6.87
CA SER A 68 3.41 7.89 -5.76
C SER A 68 2.50 8.21 -4.59
N ALA A 69 2.01 7.18 -3.90
CA ALA A 69 1.27 7.36 -2.66
C ALA A 69 2.21 7.73 -1.51
N THR A 70 3.28 6.97 -1.31
CA THR A 70 4.28 7.18 -0.25
C THR A 70 5.65 6.73 -0.73
N ILE A 71 6.64 7.58 -0.63
CA ILE A 71 8.02 7.23 -0.97
C ILE A 71 8.96 7.72 0.15
N GLN A 72 9.91 6.85 0.53
CA GLN A 72 10.99 7.25 1.42
C GLN A 72 12.07 7.97 0.61
N ASN A 73 12.55 9.10 1.10
CA ASN A 73 13.57 9.92 0.45
C ASN A 73 13.21 10.36 -0.99
N PRO A 74 12.13 11.13 -1.18
CA PRO A 74 11.70 11.57 -2.52
C PRO A 74 12.78 12.41 -3.23
N GLU A 75 13.69 13.05 -2.50
CA GLU A 75 14.80 13.83 -3.05
C GLU A 75 15.78 12.95 -3.85
N LYS A 76 16.00 11.70 -3.44
CA LYS A 76 16.83 10.76 -4.21
C LYS A 76 16.19 10.41 -5.55
N LEU A 77 14.86 10.24 -5.55
CA LEU A 77 14.12 10.02 -6.79
C LEU A 77 14.20 11.23 -7.71
N CYS A 78 14.03 12.43 -7.16
CA CYS A 78 14.20 13.67 -7.92
C CYS A 78 15.62 13.78 -8.52
N SER A 79 16.66 13.40 -7.78
CA SER A 79 18.03 13.37 -8.29
C SER A 79 18.21 12.37 -9.41
N LEU A 80 17.58 11.20 -9.34
CA LEU A 80 17.57 10.21 -10.42
C LEU A 80 16.86 10.74 -11.66
N MET A 81 15.73 11.43 -11.49
CA MET A 81 14.98 12.03 -12.59
C MET A 81 15.73 13.20 -13.23
N ASN A 82 16.58 13.91 -12.49
CA ASN A 82 17.43 14.99 -12.99
C ASN A 82 18.76 14.43 -13.55
N ARG A 83 18.67 13.57 -14.56
CA ARG A 83 19.80 12.81 -15.12
C ARG A 83 20.92 13.65 -15.72
N SER A 84 20.59 14.79 -16.28
CA SER A 84 21.51 15.62 -17.05
C SER A 84 21.90 16.92 -16.35
N ASN A 85 21.46 17.15 -15.12
CA ASN A 85 21.53 18.43 -14.39
C ASN A 85 20.97 19.66 -15.15
N ASN A 86 20.37 19.43 -16.31
CA ASN A 86 19.83 20.48 -17.17
C ASN A 86 18.31 20.64 -17.08
N LYS A 87 17.64 19.78 -16.29
CA LYS A 87 16.19 19.82 -16.09
C LYS A 87 15.85 20.20 -14.67
N GLU A 88 14.87 21.05 -14.50
CA GLU A 88 14.28 21.31 -13.20
C GLU A 88 13.33 20.18 -12.84
N VAL A 89 13.45 19.65 -11.62
CA VAL A 89 12.56 18.63 -11.08
C VAL A 89 11.78 19.23 -9.92
N TYR A 90 10.47 19.21 -10.03
CA TYR A 90 9.57 19.75 -9.03
C TYR A 90 8.99 18.62 -8.18
N LEU A 91 9.20 18.67 -6.86
CA LEU A 91 8.57 17.78 -5.90
C LEU A 91 7.30 18.43 -5.35
N CYS A 92 6.15 17.83 -5.66
CA CYS A 92 4.87 18.24 -5.11
C CYS A 92 4.36 17.17 -4.14
N SER A 93 4.12 17.54 -2.89
CA SER A 93 3.52 16.64 -1.90
C SER A 93 2.22 17.20 -1.36
N ASN A 94 1.27 16.30 -1.05
CA ASN A 94 0.03 16.63 -0.41
C ASN A 94 -0.31 15.57 0.65
N ASP A 95 -0.30 15.97 1.90
CA ASP A 95 -0.57 15.08 3.03
C ASP A 95 -2.08 14.95 3.34
N LYS A 96 -2.91 15.75 2.68
CA LYS A 96 -4.36 15.72 2.90
C LYS A 96 -5.00 14.66 2.02
N ARG A 97 -5.58 13.63 2.63
CA ARG A 97 -6.42 12.65 1.93
C ARG A 97 -7.81 13.23 1.67
N VAL A 98 -8.33 13.03 0.47
CA VAL A 98 -9.72 13.39 0.12
C VAL A 98 -10.69 12.58 0.99
N VAL A 99 -10.41 11.29 1.17
CA VAL A 99 -11.15 10.42 2.09
C VAL A 99 -10.26 10.15 3.30
N PRO A 100 -10.66 10.56 4.52
CA PRO A 100 -9.88 10.30 5.72
C PRO A 100 -9.64 8.81 5.95
N LEU A 101 -8.42 8.45 6.35
CA LEU A 101 -8.08 7.09 6.72
C LEU A 101 -8.18 6.93 8.23
N ILE A 102 -9.10 6.07 8.67
CA ILE A 102 -9.27 5.74 10.07
C ILE A 102 -8.95 4.26 10.25
N HIS A 103 -7.99 3.97 11.10
CA HIS A 103 -7.62 2.59 11.43
C HIS A 103 -8.45 2.10 12.61
N HIS A 104 -9.05 0.94 12.44
CA HIS A 104 -9.83 0.29 13.48
C HIS A 104 -9.29 -1.09 13.79
N LEU A 105 -9.51 -1.53 15.02
CA LEU A 105 -9.37 -2.91 15.40
C LEU A 105 -10.76 -3.48 15.69
N TYR A 106 -11.01 -4.72 15.24
CA TYR A 106 -12.26 -5.43 15.49
C TYR A 106 -12.01 -6.70 16.28
N TYR A 107 -12.71 -6.83 17.39
CA TYR A 107 -12.65 -8.00 18.27
C TYR A 107 -13.99 -8.70 18.33
N THR A 108 -13.96 -10.03 18.22
CA THR A 108 -15.13 -10.88 18.45
C THR A 108 -14.75 -12.12 19.23
N ILE A 109 -15.60 -12.55 20.13
CA ILE A 109 -15.39 -13.72 21.00
C ILE A 109 -16.57 -14.68 20.79
N PRO A 110 -16.30 -15.98 20.51
CA PRO A 110 -17.35 -16.98 20.40
C PRO A 110 -18.12 -17.17 21.73
N GLU A 111 -19.41 -17.40 21.66
CA GLU A 111 -20.28 -17.58 22.86
C GLU A 111 -19.80 -18.69 23.80
N ASN A 112 -19.26 -19.78 23.24
CA ASN A 112 -18.67 -20.85 24.02
C ASN A 112 -17.42 -20.45 24.78
N ALA A 113 -16.75 -19.40 24.32
CA ALA A 113 -15.57 -18.83 24.95
C ALA A 113 -15.96 -17.80 26.02
N LYS A 114 -17.02 -17.01 25.80
CA LYS A 114 -17.57 -16.09 26.81
C LYS A 114 -17.89 -16.81 28.13
N LYS A 115 -18.48 -18.01 28.05
CA LYS A 115 -18.79 -18.84 29.22
C LYS A 115 -17.59 -19.33 30.05
N LYS A 116 -16.37 -19.17 29.51
CA LYS A 116 -15.10 -19.61 30.13
C LYS A 116 -14.27 -18.45 30.66
N ILE A 117 -14.68 -17.23 30.37
CA ILE A 117 -14.03 -16.00 30.81
C ILE A 117 -14.67 -15.62 32.14
N THR A 118 -13.89 -15.23 33.13
CA THR A 118 -14.40 -14.76 34.40
C THR A 118 -15.20 -13.48 34.20
N ASP A 119 -16.34 -13.33 34.92
CA ASP A 119 -17.24 -12.19 34.79
C ASP A 119 -16.53 -10.85 34.81
N LYS A 120 -15.52 -10.68 35.68
CA LYS A 120 -14.72 -9.47 35.78
C LYS A 120 -13.89 -9.16 34.51
N THR A 121 -13.47 -10.19 33.79
CA THR A 121 -12.74 -10.03 32.50
C THR A 121 -13.73 -9.77 31.38
N LEU A 122 -14.92 -10.34 31.45
CA LEU A 122 -16.01 -10.11 30.50
C LEU A 122 -16.47 -8.65 30.55
N GLU A 123 -16.73 -8.11 31.75
CA GLU A 123 -17.09 -6.70 31.95
C GLU A 123 -16.05 -5.75 31.33
N MET A 124 -14.74 -6.05 31.49
CA MET A 124 -13.68 -5.21 30.91
C MET A 124 -13.65 -5.19 29.38
N VAL A 125 -14.18 -6.21 28.72
CA VAL A 125 -14.12 -6.37 27.26
C VAL A 125 -15.48 -6.22 26.59
N GLU A 126 -16.55 -6.23 27.33
CA GLU A 126 -17.93 -6.27 26.81
C GLU A 126 -18.22 -5.08 25.89
N ASP A 127 -17.77 -3.90 26.26
CA ASP A 127 -17.94 -2.68 25.46
C ASP A 127 -17.12 -2.67 24.17
N SER A 128 -16.09 -3.52 24.10
CA SER A 128 -15.16 -3.60 22.97
C SER A 128 -15.44 -4.79 22.03
N ILE A 129 -16.29 -5.73 22.46
CA ILE A 129 -16.62 -6.92 21.66
C ILE A 129 -17.62 -6.54 20.56
N ASN A 130 -17.38 -7.06 19.35
CA ASN A 130 -18.22 -6.84 18.16
C ASN A 130 -18.39 -5.37 17.76
N LYS A 131 -17.49 -4.51 18.21
CA LYS A 131 -17.44 -3.09 17.82
C LYS A 131 -16.04 -2.75 17.33
N PRO A 132 -15.90 -1.90 16.30
CA PRO A 132 -14.60 -1.41 15.88
C PRO A 132 -14.09 -0.38 16.88
N ILE A 133 -12.85 -0.54 17.30
CA ILE A 133 -12.15 0.39 18.17
C ILE A 133 -11.22 1.24 17.30
N VAL A 134 -11.35 2.55 17.33
CA VAL A 134 -10.47 3.47 16.59
C VAL A 134 -9.07 3.41 17.20
N LEU A 135 -8.09 2.98 16.41
CA LEU A 135 -6.66 2.94 16.78
C LEU A 135 -5.92 4.19 16.38
N LYS A 136 -6.18 4.68 15.16
CA LYS A 136 -5.51 5.86 14.62
C LYS A 136 -6.49 6.59 13.71
N LYS A 137 -6.54 7.89 13.85
CA LYS A 137 -7.25 8.79 12.94
C LYS A 137 -6.28 9.88 12.51
N ASP A 138 -6.08 10.01 11.21
CA ASP A 138 -5.03 10.84 10.64
C ASP A 138 -3.65 10.46 11.24
N ASP A 139 -2.92 11.38 11.84
CA ASP A 139 -1.64 11.09 12.51
C ASP A 139 -1.74 10.92 14.03
N ILE A 140 -2.95 10.94 14.58
CA ILE A 140 -3.19 10.84 16.01
C ILE A 140 -3.48 9.38 16.39
N PHE A 141 -2.63 8.81 17.25
CA PHE A 141 -2.87 7.49 17.85
C PHE A 141 -3.76 7.62 19.08
N ASN A 142 -4.62 6.63 19.26
CA ASN A 142 -5.46 6.49 20.44
C ASN A 142 -4.78 5.53 21.45
N ASP A 143 -3.92 6.10 22.32
CA ASP A 143 -3.16 5.32 23.30
C ASP A 143 -4.05 4.60 24.30
N GLU A 144 -5.22 5.15 24.64
CA GLU A 144 -6.20 4.53 25.52
C GLU A 144 -6.78 3.28 24.89
N ALA A 145 -7.10 3.32 23.59
CA ALA A 145 -7.55 2.15 22.83
C ALA A 145 -6.46 1.08 22.81
N VAL A 146 -5.21 1.44 22.55
CA VAL A 146 -4.06 0.50 22.56
C VAL A 146 -3.91 -0.15 23.93
N HIS A 147 -4.05 0.63 25.02
CA HIS A 147 -3.98 0.11 26.37
C HIS A 147 -5.13 -0.87 26.68
N THR A 148 -6.34 -0.53 26.26
CA THR A 148 -7.54 -1.38 26.39
C THR A 148 -7.36 -2.69 25.64
N ILE A 149 -6.89 -2.63 24.38
CA ILE A 149 -6.60 -3.81 23.56
C ILE A 149 -5.57 -4.71 24.23
N ASN A 150 -4.50 -4.17 24.74
CA ASN A 150 -3.47 -4.93 25.44
C ASN A 150 -3.99 -5.61 26.72
N LYS A 151 -4.93 -5.00 27.42
CA LYS A 151 -5.61 -5.62 28.56
C LYS A 151 -6.49 -6.78 28.11
N VAL A 152 -7.27 -6.56 27.05
CA VAL A 152 -8.14 -7.60 26.46
C VAL A 152 -7.31 -8.78 26.00
N ASP A 153 -6.23 -8.54 25.27
CA ASP A 153 -5.35 -9.57 24.74
C ASP A 153 -4.72 -10.41 25.86
N LYS A 154 -4.22 -9.75 26.91
CA LYS A 154 -3.68 -10.43 28.08
C LYS A 154 -4.75 -11.26 28.82
N ALA A 155 -5.97 -10.77 28.89
CA ALA A 155 -7.08 -11.48 29.49
C ALA A 155 -7.48 -12.73 28.68
N LEU A 156 -7.59 -12.59 27.36
CA LEU A 156 -7.88 -13.70 26.44
C LEU A 156 -6.75 -14.73 26.39
N PHE A 157 -5.49 -14.31 26.40
CA PHE A 157 -4.34 -15.20 26.43
C PHE A 157 -4.29 -16.05 27.72
N ARG A 158 -4.66 -15.50 28.86
CA ARG A 158 -4.77 -16.24 30.12
C ARG A 158 -5.87 -17.31 30.04
N CYS A 159 -6.91 -17.07 29.26
CA CYS A 159 -7.98 -18.02 29.00
C CYS A 159 -7.58 -19.04 27.90
N LYS A 160 -6.50 -19.81 28.09
CA LYS A 160 -5.85 -20.75 27.15
C LYS A 160 -6.77 -21.64 26.27
N LYS A 161 -8.06 -21.57 26.40
CA LYS A 161 -9.07 -22.37 25.70
C LYS A 161 -9.86 -21.62 24.62
N VAL A 162 -9.51 -20.36 24.36
CA VAL A 162 -10.20 -19.55 23.33
C VAL A 162 -9.41 -19.68 22.03
N LYS A 163 -9.75 -20.67 21.22
CA LYS A 163 -9.31 -20.69 19.81
C LYS A 163 -10.30 -19.87 18.99
N SER A 164 -9.91 -18.68 18.56
CA SER A 164 -10.70 -17.95 17.58
C SER A 164 -10.48 -18.57 16.20
N ASN A 165 -11.57 -18.92 15.53
CA ASN A 165 -11.53 -19.32 14.13
C ASN A 165 -11.56 -18.05 13.26
N LYS A 166 -10.58 -17.90 12.37
CA LYS A 166 -10.49 -16.73 11.46
C LYS A 166 -11.78 -16.54 10.61
N TYR A 167 -12.43 -17.61 10.21
CA TYR A 167 -13.72 -17.53 9.50
C TYR A 167 -14.84 -16.97 10.39
N PHE A 168 -14.85 -17.32 11.67
CA PHE A 168 -15.78 -16.77 12.62
C PHE A 168 -15.61 -15.26 12.78
N ILE A 169 -14.36 -14.79 12.92
CA ILE A 169 -14.04 -13.36 13.01
C ILE A 169 -14.49 -12.63 11.75
N MET A 170 -14.14 -13.16 10.56
CA MET A 170 -14.52 -12.58 9.28
C MET A 170 -16.03 -12.47 9.10
N ASN A 171 -16.77 -13.54 9.41
CA ASN A 171 -18.22 -13.55 9.26
C ASN A 171 -18.89 -12.51 10.16
N ASN A 172 -18.44 -12.39 11.41
CA ASN A 172 -18.98 -11.39 12.33
C ASN A 172 -18.61 -9.96 11.90
N MET A 173 -17.40 -9.75 11.40
CA MET A 173 -16.98 -8.45 10.88
C MET A 173 -17.81 -8.06 9.65
N VAL A 174 -17.98 -8.96 8.68
CA VAL A 174 -18.80 -8.70 7.49
C VAL A 174 -20.24 -8.40 7.85
N LYS A 175 -20.80 -9.15 8.81
CA LYS A 175 -22.14 -8.88 9.34
C LYS A 175 -22.23 -7.48 9.95
N TYR A 176 -21.24 -7.12 10.79
CA TYR A 176 -21.17 -5.78 11.38
C TYR A 176 -21.13 -4.69 10.30
N LEU A 177 -20.26 -4.84 9.29
CA LEU A 177 -20.15 -3.87 8.18
C LEU A 177 -21.46 -3.73 7.41
N LYS A 178 -22.16 -4.85 7.17
CA LYS A 178 -23.47 -4.84 6.51
C LYS A 178 -24.54 -4.14 7.35
N ASP A 179 -24.61 -4.48 8.65
CA ASP A 179 -25.64 -3.94 9.55
C ASP A 179 -25.44 -2.43 9.83
N ASN A 180 -24.27 -1.87 9.52
CA ASN A 180 -23.93 -0.45 9.69
C ASN A 180 -23.72 0.30 8.37
N ASP A 181 -24.19 -0.25 7.23
CA ASP A 181 -24.09 0.37 5.89
C ASP A 181 -22.64 0.76 5.48
N MET A 182 -21.66 -0.05 5.89
CA MET A 182 -20.23 0.16 5.60
C MET A 182 -19.73 -0.65 4.40
N LEU A 183 -20.62 -1.17 3.59
CA LEU A 183 -20.26 -1.88 2.36
C LEU A 183 -20.39 -0.95 1.14
N PRO A 184 -19.59 -1.18 0.07
CA PRO A 184 -18.67 -2.30 -0.15
C PRO A 184 -17.35 -2.19 0.61
N GLY A 185 -16.71 -3.34 0.86
CA GLY A 185 -15.42 -3.47 1.53
C GLY A 185 -14.45 -4.35 0.75
N ILE A 186 -13.15 -4.11 0.90
CA ILE A 186 -12.08 -4.92 0.33
C ILE A 186 -11.36 -5.66 1.46
N VAL A 187 -11.19 -6.98 1.31
CA VAL A 187 -10.50 -7.81 2.29
C VAL A 187 -9.14 -8.22 1.74
N PHE A 188 -8.08 -7.77 2.39
CA PHE A 188 -6.71 -8.19 2.07
C PHE A 188 -6.34 -9.39 2.94
N VAL A 189 -5.98 -10.50 2.31
CA VAL A 189 -5.54 -11.72 2.99
C VAL A 189 -4.08 -11.97 2.61
N PHE A 190 -3.20 -11.86 3.59
CA PHE A 190 -1.80 -12.24 3.38
C PHE A 190 -1.70 -13.77 3.43
N SER A 191 -1.40 -14.38 2.28
CA SER A 191 -1.02 -15.80 2.21
C SER A 191 0.43 -15.94 2.68
N ARG A 192 0.69 -16.90 3.58
CA ARG A 192 2.04 -17.36 3.90
C ARG A 192 2.37 -18.57 3.07
#